data_95b9f39dac2e7de7f9550eb96a4f8861
#
_entry.id   95b9f39dac2e7de7f9550eb96a4f8861
#
_cell.length_a   1.000
_cell.length_b   1.000
_cell.length_c   1.000
_cell.angle_alpha   90.00
_cell.angle_beta   90.00
_cell.angle_gamma   90.00
#
_symmetry.space_group_name_H-M   'P 1'
#
loop_
_entity.id
_entity.type
_entity.pdbx_description
1 polymer ?
#
loop_
_entity_poly.entity_id
_entity_poly.type
_entity_poly.pdbx_seq_one_letter_code
_entity_poly.pdbx_strand_id
1 'polypeptide(L)'
;MSDTASSGPSRFGFFLAPYHPLTGNPTLQLQRDLELVELADRLGYAEAWVGEHHSAGLEIIAAPEVFLAAAAQRTSRIRLGTGVNSLPYHQPLMLADRLCLLDHLTMGRTMMGVGPGQLATDAAMLGIDPVRQRDMMHESMAVLVRLLRGETVTAETDWYRLGEARLQLLPYQPGGMEMAVASTISPSGAVLAGRHGAGLLSLAASDPSGYEALVPNWKVYEKTLLEHGHTVDRSRWRLVAPMHLAETREQAMRDAEWGVGHLVDYIEKLSGRTAPWGQSPRDAVRQWVGEGFPAFGRATIGTPDDAIATIEKLTEQSGGFGTFLLLGLNVADWEATQRSARLFAEHVIPHFTGANRNRIASLEWADANSERMIGGLQAGIQSAFDKHGKTLAAALGADEEGR
;
A
#
# COMPACT_ATOMS: atom_id res chain seq x y z
N MET A 1 -34.14 -0.65 -3.05
CA MET A 1 -32.96 -1.15 -3.77
C MET A 1 -31.86 -0.16 -3.47
N SER A 2 -30.97 -0.47 -2.52
CA SER A 2 -29.87 0.41 -2.16
C SER A 2 -28.81 0.30 -3.26
N ASP A 3 -28.52 1.41 -3.91
CA ASP A 3 -27.39 1.59 -4.79
C ASP A 3 -26.11 1.32 -3.98
N THR A 4 -25.62 0.08 -4.02
CA THR A 4 -24.24 -0.24 -3.60
C THR A 4 -23.33 0.13 -4.76
N ALA A 5 -23.13 1.44 -4.97
CA ALA A 5 -22.00 1.89 -5.74
C ALA A 5 -20.75 1.23 -5.12
N SER A 6 -19.98 0.51 -5.91
CA SER A 6 -18.75 -0.15 -5.45
C SER A 6 -17.85 0.94 -4.87
N SER A 7 -17.64 0.92 -3.55
CA SER A 7 -16.82 1.93 -2.90
C SER A 7 -15.36 1.68 -3.28
N GLY A 8 -14.70 2.70 -3.81
CA GLY A 8 -13.26 2.70 -4.02
C GLY A 8 -12.49 2.46 -2.71
N PRO A 9 -11.17 2.28 -2.76
CA PRO A 9 -10.37 2.04 -1.58
C PRO A 9 -10.44 3.24 -0.61
N SER A 10 -10.51 2.94 0.68
CA SER A 10 -10.49 3.96 1.74
C SER A 10 -9.09 4.13 2.35
N ARG A 11 -8.18 3.21 2.09
CA ARG A 11 -6.80 3.20 2.58
C ARG A 11 -5.81 3.11 1.44
N PHE A 12 -4.65 3.74 1.64
CA PHE A 12 -3.57 3.80 0.67
C PHE A 12 -2.24 3.55 1.37
N GLY A 13 -1.31 2.91 0.67
CA GLY A 13 -0.03 2.59 1.24
C GLY A 13 1.02 2.28 0.18
N PHE A 14 2.15 1.78 0.65
CA PHE A 14 3.23 1.29 -0.18
C PHE A 14 3.43 -0.21 -0.01
N PHE A 15 3.76 -0.88 -1.10
CA PHE A 15 4.35 -2.21 -1.10
C PHE A 15 5.79 -2.05 -1.60
N LEU A 16 6.75 -2.16 -0.70
CA LEU A 16 8.17 -1.93 -0.99
C LEU A 16 8.82 -3.24 -1.45
N ALA A 17 9.19 -3.27 -2.69
CA ALA A 17 10.08 -4.25 -3.32
C ALA A 17 11.19 -3.46 -4.03
N PRO A 18 12.06 -2.74 -3.27
CA PRO A 18 12.95 -1.74 -3.84
C PRO A 18 14.12 -2.39 -4.56
N TYR A 19 14.30 -2.07 -5.84
CA TYR A 19 15.48 -2.45 -6.60
C TYR A 19 16.63 -1.50 -6.31
N HIS A 20 17.72 -2.06 -5.78
CA HIS A 20 18.90 -1.31 -5.41
C HIS A 20 19.96 -1.44 -6.50
N PRO A 21 20.35 -0.34 -7.20
CA PRO A 21 21.43 -0.39 -8.17
C PRO A 21 22.74 -0.91 -7.53
N LEU A 22 23.35 -1.90 -8.18
CA LEU A 22 24.61 -2.54 -7.71
C LEU A 22 25.81 -1.57 -7.64
N THR A 23 25.69 -0.40 -8.26
CA THR A 23 26.69 0.67 -8.23
C THR A 23 26.55 1.60 -7.03
N GLY A 24 25.46 1.49 -6.27
CA GLY A 24 25.19 2.32 -5.11
C GLY A 24 25.72 1.71 -3.80
N ASN A 25 25.82 2.55 -2.76
CA ASN A 25 26.15 2.07 -1.42
C ASN A 25 24.91 1.42 -0.78
N PRO A 26 24.93 0.11 -0.45
CA PRO A 26 23.74 -0.61 0.03
C PRO A 26 23.23 -0.08 1.38
N THR A 27 24.11 0.43 2.25
CA THR A 27 23.70 1.02 3.53
C THR A 27 22.86 2.29 3.30
N LEU A 28 23.28 3.15 2.37
CA LEU A 28 22.53 4.37 2.04
C LEU A 28 21.23 4.06 1.33
N GLN A 29 21.19 3.01 0.52
CA GLN A 29 19.97 2.54 -0.12
C GLN A 29 18.94 2.06 0.91
N LEU A 30 19.33 1.26 1.88
CA LEU A 30 18.46 0.87 3.00
C LEU A 30 17.97 2.06 3.85
N GLN A 31 18.84 3.07 4.08
CA GLN A 31 18.40 4.29 4.77
C GLN A 31 17.35 5.07 3.96
N ARG A 32 17.51 5.14 2.64
CA ARG A 32 16.54 5.75 1.74
C ARG A 32 15.17 5.04 1.81
N ASP A 33 15.16 3.71 1.89
CA ASP A 33 13.91 2.96 2.03
C ASP A 33 13.22 3.24 3.38
N LEU A 34 13.99 3.35 4.46
CA LEU A 34 13.46 3.79 5.76
C LEU A 34 12.91 5.23 5.71
N GLU A 35 13.58 6.14 5.02
CA GLU A 35 13.11 7.51 4.81
C GLU A 35 11.82 7.56 3.99
N LEU A 36 11.61 6.63 3.03
CA LEU A 36 10.36 6.53 2.28
C LEU A 36 9.19 6.10 3.19
N VAL A 37 9.40 5.12 4.07
CA VAL A 37 8.38 4.72 5.06
C VAL A 37 8.05 5.87 6.02
N GLU A 38 9.06 6.60 6.47
CA GLU A 38 8.88 7.79 7.30
C GLU A 38 8.11 8.90 6.58
N LEU A 39 8.45 9.15 5.31
CA LEU A 39 7.71 10.10 4.46
C LEU A 39 6.25 9.67 4.30
N ALA A 40 5.99 8.39 4.06
CA ALA A 40 4.64 7.85 3.94
C ALA A 40 3.82 8.07 5.23
N ASP A 41 4.42 7.84 6.41
CA ASP A 41 3.77 8.13 7.70
C ASP A 41 3.41 9.62 7.83
N ARG A 42 4.34 10.53 7.49
CA ARG A 42 4.09 11.98 7.53
C ARG A 42 2.99 12.43 6.55
N LEU A 43 2.93 11.83 5.37
CA LEU A 43 1.93 12.13 4.33
C LEU A 43 0.56 11.50 4.61
N GLY A 44 0.42 10.67 5.64
CA GLY A 44 -0.84 10.06 6.03
C GLY A 44 -1.21 8.79 5.27
N TYR A 45 -0.25 8.11 4.65
CA TYR A 45 -0.47 6.76 4.17
C TYR A 45 -0.79 5.80 5.32
N ALA A 46 -1.67 4.84 5.06
CA ALA A 46 -2.18 3.94 6.08
C ALA A 46 -1.28 2.72 6.32
N GLU A 47 -0.60 2.24 5.30
CA GLU A 47 0.11 0.97 5.33
C GLU A 47 1.45 1.04 4.56
N ALA A 48 2.49 0.37 5.10
CA ALA A 48 3.73 0.07 4.40
C ALA A 48 4.03 -1.42 4.54
N TRP A 49 4.20 -2.10 3.40
CA TRP A 49 4.51 -3.53 3.30
C TRP A 49 5.90 -3.68 2.74
N VAL A 50 6.69 -4.61 3.25
CA VAL A 50 8.12 -4.78 2.87
C VAL A 50 8.39 -6.22 2.48
N GLY A 51 8.96 -6.41 1.29
CA GLY A 51 9.30 -7.70 0.72
C GLY A 51 10.46 -8.41 1.42
N GLU A 52 10.60 -9.71 1.15
CA GLU A 52 11.68 -10.59 1.64
C GLU A 52 12.35 -11.28 0.46
N HIS A 53 13.66 -11.03 0.28
CA HIS A 53 14.48 -11.73 -0.69
C HIS A 53 15.88 -12.02 -0.15
N HIS A 54 16.45 -13.16 -0.54
CA HIS A 54 17.74 -13.65 -0.05
C HIS A 54 18.80 -13.73 -1.13
N SER A 55 18.45 -13.45 -2.39
CA SER A 55 19.33 -13.64 -3.54
C SER A 55 19.12 -12.55 -4.61
N ALA A 56 19.72 -12.73 -5.78
CA ALA A 56 19.62 -11.85 -6.95
C ALA A 56 20.22 -10.44 -6.79
N GLY A 57 20.61 -9.99 -5.59
CA GLY A 57 21.43 -8.82 -5.33
C GLY A 57 20.77 -7.45 -5.48
N LEU A 58 19.51 -7.38 -5.89
CA LEU A 58 18.79 -6.11 -6.11
C LEU A 58 17.82 -5.78 -4.99
N GLU A 59 17.02 -6.72 -4.56
CA GLU A 59 16.18 -6.58 -3.36
C GLU A 59 16.94 -7.12 -2.14
N ILE A 60 17.52 -6.24 -1.33
CA ILE A 60 18.48 -6.61 -0.27
C ILE A 60 17.89 -6.67 1.13
N ILE A 61 16.57 -6.58 1.27
CA ILE A 61 15.89 -6.73 2.56
C ILE A 61 15.59 -8.22 2.78
N ALA A 62 16.49 -8.89 3.51
CA ALA A 62 16.39 -10.33 3.76
C ALA A 62 15.54 -10.69 4.98
N ALA A 63 15.20 -9.71 5.83
CA ALA A 63 14.38 -9.90 7.03
C ALA A 63 13.47 -8.68 7.20
N PRO A 64 12.26 -8.73 6.63
CA PRO A 64 11.33 -7.58 6.69
C PRO A 64 11.01 -7.19 8.13
N GLU A 65 10.89 -8.12 9.07
CA GLU A 65 10.65 -7.83 10.48
C GLU A 65 11.77 -7.01 11.13
N VAL A 66 13.03 -7.19 10.72
CA VAL A 66 14.17 -6.39 11.22
C VAL A 66 14.11 -4.97 10.64
N PHE A 67 13.84 -4.84 9.35
CA PHE A 67 13.67 -3.55 8.69
C PHE A 67 12.48 -2.79 9.30
N LEU A 68 11.34 -3.45 9.50
CA LEU A 68 10.14 -2.86 10.09
C LEU A 68 10.36 -2.45 11.56
N ALA A 69 11.20 -3.15 12.33
CA ALA A 69 11.56 -2.73 13.68
C ALA A 69 12.33 -1.39 13.67
N ALA A 70 13.22 -1.18 12.69
CA ALA A 70 13.90 0.10 12.49
C ALA A 70 12.91 1.20 12.03
N ALA A 71 12.02 0.89 11.09
CA ALA A 71 10.98 1.82 10.63
C ALA A 71 10.00 2.22 11.74
N ALA A 72 9.68 1.31 12.66
CA ALA A 72 8.79 1.56 13.79
C ALA A 72 9.26 2.69 14.70
N GLN A 73 10.57 2.87 14.85
CA GLN A 73 11.16 3.94 15.66
C GLN A 73 11.14 5.31 14.96
N ARG A 74 10.86 5.34 13.66
CA ARG A 74 10.81 6.55 12.84
C ARG A 74 9.38 6.96 12.47
N THR A 75 8.40 6.15 12.83
CA THR A 75 6.98 6.31 12.43
C THR A 75 6.06 6.22 13.63
N SER A 76 4.86 6.78 13.53
CA SER A 76 3.92 6.83 14.65
C SER A 76 2.51 6.33 14.33
N ARG A 77 2.10 6.32 13.07
CA ARG A 77 0.72 6.02 12.66
C ARG A 77 0.62 4.91 11.63
N ILE A 78 1.53 4.92 10.65
CA ILE A 78 1.49 3.96 9.55
C ILE A 78 1.60 2.53 10.07
N ARG A 79 0.78 1.65 9.54
CA ARG A 79 0.84 0.22 9.84
C ARG A 79 1.94 -0.43 9.02
N LEU A 80 2.66 -1.36 9.62
CA LEU A 80 3.90 -1.94 9.12
C LEU A 80 3.70 -3.43 8.87
N GLY A 81 3.73 -3.84 7.61
CA GLY A 81 3.45 -5.20 7.18
C GLY A 81 4.63 -5.90 6.54
N THR A 82 4.81 -7.18 6.82
CA THR A 82 5.69 -8.03 6.02
C THR A 82 5.00 -8.32 4.68
N GLY A 83 5.67 -8.07 3.59
CA GLY A 83 5.06 -8.16 2.27
C GLY A 83 5.87 -9.00 1.27
N VAL A 84 6.14 -10.26 1.59
CA VAL A 84 5.60 -11.15 2.63
C VAL A 84 6.74 -11.78 3.44
N ASN A 85 6.40 -12.46 4.55
CA ASN A 85 7.28 -13.53 5.03
C ASN A 85 7.02 -14.78 4.18
N SER A 86 8.06 -15.28 3.56
CA SER A 86 8.02 -16.52 2.78
C SER A 86 8.02 -17.71 3.71
N LEU A 87 6.83 -18.21 4.10
CA LEU A 87 6.69 -19.18 5.18
C LEU A 87 7.59 -20.42 5.07
N PRO A 88 7.88 -20.96 3.87
CA PRO A 88 8.80 -22.10 3.72
C PRO A 88 10.24 -21.79 4.17
N TYR A 89 10.62 -20.51 4.29
CA TYR A 89 11.97 -20.11 4.68
C TYR A 89 12.14 -19.95 6.18
N HIS A 90 11.06 -20.11 6.96
CA HIS A 90 11.04 -19.84 8.40
C HIS A 90 10.51 -21.02 9.19
N GLN A 91 11.19 -21.35 10.29
CA GLN A 91 10.64 -22.22 11.31
C GLN A 91 9.45 -21.47 11.99
N PRO A 92 8.23 -22.08 12.03
CA PRO A 92 7.00 -21.34 12.38
C PRO A 92 7.01 -20.67 13.77
N LEU A 93 7.54 -21.36 14.81
CA LEU A 93 7.63 -20.78 16.16
C LEU A 93 8.53 -19.53 16.17
N MET A 94 9.70 -19.64 15.56
CA MET A 94 10.66 -18.52 15.51
C MET A 94 10.12 -17.31 14.76
N LEU A 95 9.34 -17.52 13.70
CA LEU A 95 8.68 -16.44 12.99
C LEU A 95 7.56 -15.80 13.85
N ALA A 96 6.73 -16.61 14.50
CA ALA A 96 5.67 -16.11 15.39
C ALA A 96 6.25 -15.27 16.55
N ASP A 97 7.35 -15.74 17.19
CA ASP A 97 8.04 -15.00 18.26
C ASP A 97 8.52 -13.63 17.79
N ARG A 98 9.18 -13.56 16.61
CA ARG A 98 9.69 -12.29 16.05
C ARG A 98 8.55 -11.33 15.70
N LEU A 99 7.44 -11.83 15.14
CA LEU A 99 6.30 -11.00 14.78
C LEU A 99 5.55 -10.48 16.01
N CYS A 100 5.39 -11.29 17.06
CA CYS A 100 4.82 -10.82 18.32
C CYS A 100 5.73 -9.75 18.98
N LEU A 101 7.05 -9.98 19.00
CA LEU A 101 7.99 -8.97 19.47
C LEU A 101 7.85 -7.66 18.69
N LEU A 102 7.82 -7.74 17.35
CA LEU A 102 7.62 -6.57 16.49
C LEU A 102 6.28 -5.87 16.79
N ASP A 103 5.21 -6.62 17.04
CA ASP A 103 3.90 -6.05 17.35
C ASP A 103 3.91 -5.25 18.65
N HIS A 104 4.62 -5.71 19.67
CA HIS A 104 4.87 -4.93 20.89
C HIS A 104 5.74 -3.69 20.64
N LEU A 105 6.81 -3.81 19.85
CA LEU A 105 7.68 -2.67 19.51
C LEU A 105 6.96 -1.60 18.68
N THR A 106 6.00 -1.99 17.86
CA THR A 106 5.16 -1.09 17.06
C THR A 106 3.92 -0.59 17.79
N MET A 107 3.64 -1.08 19.01
CA MET A 107 2.41 -0.80 19.75
C MET A 107 1.14 -1.15 18.96
N GLY A 108 1.12 -2.34 18.31
CA GLY A 108 -0.04 -2.85 17.61
C GLY A 108 -0.19 -2.37 16.17
N ARG A 109 0.87 -1.86 15.53
CA ARG A 109 0.84 -1.45 14.12
C ARG A 109 1.34 -2.53 13.16
N THR A 110 1.75 -3.70 13.65
CA THR A 110 2.25 -4.79 12.83
C THR A 110 1.12 -5.49 12.07
N MET A 111 1.41 -5.84 10.82
CA MET A 111 0.60 -6.73 9.99
C MET A 111 1.49 -7.86 9.47
N MET A 112 0.94 -9.06 9.36
CA MET A 112 1.66 -10.22 8.85
C MET A 112 1.19 -10.58 7.45
N GLY A 113 2.00 -10.34 6.45
CA GLY A 113 1.79 -10.88 5.12
C GLY A 113 2.54 -12.20 4.94
N VAL A 114 1.90 -13.15 4.32
CA VAL A 114 2.47 -14.49 4.10
C VAL A 114 2.40 -14.90 2.64
N GLY A 115 3.42 -15.66 2.21
CA GLY A 115 3.51 -16.20 0.87
C GLY A 115 4.38 -17.46 0.81
N PRO A 116 4.42 -18.10 -0.38
CA PRO A 116 5.23 -19.32 -0.56
C PRO A 116 6.71 -19.06 -0.85
N GLY A 117 7.10 -17.80 -1.09
CA GLY A 117 8.36 -17.44 -1.74
C GLY A 117 8.22 -17.43 -3.27
N GLN A 118 8.82 -16.45 -3.92
CA GLN A 118 8.65 -16.24 -5.36
C GLN A 118 9.93 -16.49 -6.16
N LEU A 119 11.11 -16.12 -5.66
CA LEU A 119 12.34 -16.30 -6.39
C LEU A 119 12.84 -17.75 -6.29
N ALA A 120 13.01 -18.37 -7.46
CA ALA A 120 13.58 -19.72 -7.54
C ALA A 120 15.01 -19.78 -6.97
N THR A 121 15.76 -18.69 -7.07
CA THR A 121 17.13 -18.57 -6.52
C THR A 121 17.14 -18.56 -5.01
N ASP A 122 16.15 -17.94 -4.34
CA ASP A 122 16.00 -17.99 -2.88
C ASP A 122 15.75 -19.42 -2.41
N ALA A 123 14.78 -20.11 -3.02
CA ALA A 123 14.49 -21.50 -2.71
C ALA A 123 15.70 -22.42 -2.94
N ALA A 124 16.44 -22.24 -4.04
CA ALA A 124 17.62 -23.02 -4.35
C ALA A 124 18.74 -22.82 -3.31
N MET A 125 19.00 -21.59 -2.90
CA MET A 125 20.01 -21.27 -1.87
C MET A 125 19.65 -21.86 -0.51
N LEU A 126 18.37 -21.94 -0.18
CA LEU A 126 17.85 -22.51 1.06
C LEU A 126 17.64 -24.04 1.00
N GLY A 127 17.90 -24.65 -0.17
CA GLY A 127 17.73 -26.10 -0.35
C GLY A 127 16.26 -26.53 -0.38
N ILE A 128 15.35 -25.65 -0.75
CA ILE A 128 13.91 -25.89 -0.77
C ILE A 128 13.45 -26.26 -2.18
N ASP A 129 12.74 -27.39 -2.30
CA ASP A 129 12.10 -27.77 -3.55
C ASP A 129 10.93 -26.82 -3.87
N PRO A 130 10.96 -26.10 -5.01
CA PRO A 130 9.88 -25.19 -5.40
C PRO A 130 8.50 -25.85 -5.50
N VAL A 131 8.43 -27.15 -5.77
CA VAL A 131 7.17 -27.91 -5.82
C VAL A 131 6.54 -27.98 -4.42
N ARG A 132 7.34 -28.06 -3.37
CA ARG A 132 6.89 -28.17 -1.98
C ARG A 132 6.49 -26.84 -1.33
N GLN A 133 6.93 -25.70 -1.87
CA GLN A 133 6.77 -24.40 -1.21
C GLN A 133 5.31 -24.08 -0.82
N ARG A 134 4.33 -24.41 -1.66
CA ARG A 134 2.92 -24.15 -1.33
C ARG A 134 2.40 -25.04 -0.21
N ASP A 135 2.78 -26.31 -0.18
CA ASP A 135 2.38 -27.23 0.90
C ASP A 135 3.03 -26.79 2.21
N MET A 136 4.34 -26.49 2.20
CA MET A 136 5.06 -25.95 3.36
C MET A 136 4.42 -24.66 3.89
N MET A 137 3.97 -23.75 3.01
CA MET A 137 3.24 -22.56 3.39
C MET A 137 1.92 -22.91 4.11
N HIS A 138 1.16 -23.88 3.60
CA HIS A 138 -0.09 -24.33 4.22
C HIS A 138 0.14 -24.96 5.59
N GLU A 139 1.15 -25.82 5.72
CA GLU A 139 1.56 -26.46 6.98
C GLU A 139 1.98 -25.42 8.03
N SER A 140 2.83 -24.45 7.62
CA SER A 140 3.29 -23.38 8.49
C SER A 140 2.15 -22.45 8.94
N MET A 141 1.28 -22.02 8.01
CA MET A 141 0.15 -21.14 8.33
C MET A 141 -0.79 -21.74 9.37
N ALA A 142 -1.08 -23.05 9.27
CA ALA A 142 -1.94 -23.75 10.22
C ALA A 142 -1.37 -23.73 11.65
N VAL A 143 -0.05 -23.84 11.78
CA VAL A 143 0.65 -23.76 13.08
C VAL A 143 0.72 -22.33 13.58
N LEU A 144 1.09 -21.38 12.73
CA LEU A 144 1.20 -19.95 13.06
C LEU A 144 -0.10 -19.39 13.64
N VAL A 145 -1.22 -19.66 13.00
CA VAL A 145 -2.54 -19.18 13.48
C VAL A 145 -2.84 -19.69 14.88
N ARG A 146 -2.50 -20.94 15.19
CA ARG A 146 -2.70 -21.54 16.52
C ARG A 146 -1.78 -20.95 17.57
N LEU A 147 -0.50 -20.78 17.25
CA LEU A 147 0.47 -20.15 18.13
C LEU A 147 0.06 -18.70 18.46
N LEU A 148 -0.33 -17.91 17.45
CA LEU A 148 -0.77 -16.51 17.63
C LEU A 148 -2.06 -16.39 18.46
N ARG A 149 -2.85 -17.46 18.58
CA ARG A 149 -4.01 -17.57 19.50
C ARG A 149 -3.65 -18.00 20.92
N GLY A 150 -2.36 -18.29 21.19
CA GLY A 150 -1.87 -18.71 22.50
C GLY A 150 -2.01 -20.23 22.76
N GLU A 151 -2.29 -21.01 21.72
CA GLU A 151 -2.33 -22.47 21.84
C GLU A 151 -0.93 -23.06 22.06
N THR A 152 -0.86 -24.18 22.77
CA THR A 152 0.32 -25.05 22.79
C THR A 152 0.24 -26.01 21.61
N VAL A 153 1.26 -26.05 20.77
CA VAL A 153 1.27 -26.80 19.52
C VAL A 153 2.37 -27.85 19.51
N THR A 154 2.00 -29.08 19.26
CA THR A 154 2.89 -30.16 18.84
C THR A 154 2.61 -30.45 17.38
N ALA A 155 3.62 -30.40 16.54
CA ALA A 155 3.51 -30.63 15.10
C ALA A 155 4.82 -31.21 14.56
N GLU A 156 4.71 -32.09 13.56
CA GLU A 156 5.85 -32.71 12.89
C GLU A 156 5.56 -32.78 11.39
N THR A 157 6.49 -32.29 10.59
CA THR A 157 6.50 -32.38 9.14
C THR A 157 7.85 -32.90 8.66
N ASP A 158 8.06 -32.99 7.38
CA ASP A 158 9.36 -33.37 6.80
C ASP A 158 10.44 -32.28 6.91
N TRP A 159 10.09 -31.07 7.34
CA TRP A 159 11.01 -29.91 7.36
C TRP A 159 11.04 -29.15 8.69
N TYR A 160 10.10 -29.35 9.61
CA TYR A 160 10.20 -28.85 10.99
C TYR A 160 9.53 -29.78 11.98
N ARG A 161 9.94 -29.64 13.25
CA ARG A 161 9.32 -30.31 14.39
C ARG A 161 9.12 -29.32 15.55
N LEU A 162 7.93 -29.37 16.16
CA LEU A 162 7.56 -28.63 17.36
C LEU A 162 7.12 -29.59 18.45
N GLY A 163 7.66 -29.47 19.67
CA GLY A 163 7.23 -30.21 20.83
C GLY A 163 6.65 -29.26 21.87
N GLU A 164 5.34 -29.32 22.12
CA GLU A 164 4.64 -28.49 23.09
C GLU A 164 5.01 -26.97 22.98
N ALA A 165 5.19 -26.50 21.73
CA ALA A 165 5.62 -25.16 21.44
C ALA A 165 4.55 -24.13 21.83
N ARG A 166 4.98 -23.07 22.50
CA ARG A 166 4.11 -21.99 22.97
C ARG A 166 4.81 -20.65 22.90
N LEU A 167 4.10 -19.63 22.46
CA LEU A 167 4.61 -18.26 22.51
C LEU A 167 4.67 -17.73 23.94
N GLN A 168 5.75 -17.03 24.30
CA GLN A 168 5.85 -16.32 25.57
C GLN A 168 5.22 -14.92 25.51
N LEU A 169 5.09 -14.32 24.32
CA LEU A 169 4.33 -13.09 24.06
C LEU A 169 3.23 -13.41 23.07
N LEU A 170 2.01 -12.99 23.35
CA LEU A 170 0.92 -12.95 22.38
C LEU A 170 0.94 -11.62 21.62
N PRO A 171 0.27 -11.49 20.47
CA PRO A 171 0.13 -10.21 19.80
C PRO A 171 -0.35 -9.11 20.73
N TYR A 172 0.23 -7.92 20.60
CA TYR A 172 -0.19 -6.73 21.36
C TYR A 172 -1.61 -6.28 20.99
N GLN A 173 -2.02 -6.49 19.75
CA GLN A 173 -3.31 -6.09 19.24
C GLN A 173 -4.45 -6.90 19.88
N PRO A 174 -5.47 -6.23 20.48
CA PRO A 174 -6.67 -6.92 20.91
C PRO A 174 -7.35 -7.62 19.73
N GLY A 175 -7.62 -8.91 19.86
CA GLY A 175 -8.21 -9.71 18.77
C GLY A 175 -7.20 -10.36 17.83
N GLY A 176 -5.91 -10.17 18.06
CA GLY A 176 -4.82 -10.78 17.31
C GLY A 176 -4.25 -9.89 16.19
N MET A 177 -3.12 -10.33 15.64
CA MET A 177 -2.42 -9.63 14.55
C MET A 177 -3.17 -9.80 13.23
N GLU A 178 -3.33 -8.71 12.48
CA GLU A 178 -3.92 -8.78 11.14
C GLU A 178 -2.99 -9.54 10.19
N MET A 179 -3.57 -10.53 9.49
CA MET A 179 -2.85 -11.34 8.52
C MET A 179 -3.40 -11.11 7.11
N ALA A 180 -2.53 -11.18 6.10
CA ALA A 180 -2.90 -11.19 4.69
C ALA A 180 -2.09 -12.24 3.91
N VAL A 181 -2.73 -12.91 2.96
CA VAL A 181 -2.07 -13.92 2.11
C VAL A 181 -1.86 -13.36 0.73
N ALA A 182 -0.63 -13.48 0.23
CA ALA A 182 -0.29 -13.10 -1.14
C ALA A 182 -1.05 -13.96 -2.15
N SER A 183 -1.62 -13.31 -3.14
CA SER A 183 -2.34 -13.93 -4.25
C SER A 183 -1.95 -13.24 -5.55
N THR A 184 -1.77 -14.04 -6.59
CA THR A 184 -1.51 -13.53 -7.93
C THR A 184 -2.60 -14.05 -8.89
N ILE A 185 -2.26 -15.01 -9.77
CA ILE A 185 -3.17 -15.60 -10.74
C ILE A 185 -3.87 -16.85 -10.16
N SER A 186 -3.10 -17.69 -9.45
CA SER A 186 -3.58 -18.95 -8.88
C SER A 186 -4.53 -18.70 -7.70
N PRO A 187 -5.62 -19.47 -7.55
CA PRO A 187 -6.56 -19.34 -6.42
C PRO A 187 -6.02 -19.88 -5.09
N SER A 188 -4.81 -20.46 -5.06
CA SER A 188 -4.27 -21.09 -3.83
C SER A 188 -4.13 -20.10 -2.66
N GLY A 189 -3.70 -18.87 -2.93
CA GLY A 189 -3.63 -17.81 -1.92
C GLY A 189 -5.03 -17.42 -1.39
N ALA A 190 -6.02 -17.34 -2.28
CA ALA A 190 -7.40 -17.05 -1.92
C ALA A 190 -8.01 -18.14 -1.03
N VAL A 191 -7.76 -19.44 -1.34
CA VAL A 191 -8.17 -20.58 -0.53
C VAL A 191 -7.52 -20.52 0.85
N LEU A 192 -6.20 -20.31 0.92
CA LEU A 192 -5.49 -20.25 2.20
C LEU A 192 -5.98 -19.08 3.07
N ALA A 193 -6.12 -17.89 2.48
CA ALA A 193 -6.66 -16.71 3.15
C ALA A 193 -8.06 -16.97 3.72
N GLY A 194 -8.96 -17.53 2.90
CA GLY A 194 -10.32 -17.85 3.31
C GLY A 194 -10.39 -18.87 4.43
N ARG A 195 -9.59 -19.93 4.38
CA ARG A 195 -9.54 -20.97 5.41
C ARG A 195 -9.18 -20.44 6.80
N HIS A 196 -8.29 -19.46 6.86
CA HIS A 196 -7.79 -18.91 8.13
C HIS A 196 -8.40 -17.54 8.50
N GLY A 197 -9.34 -17.02 7.71
CA GLY A 197 -9.92 -15.70 7.93
C GLY A 197 -8.91 -14.56 7.77
N ALA A 198 -7.84 -14.79 7.00
CA ALA A 198 -6.85 -13.76 6.68
C ALA A 198 -7.34 -12.83 5.55
N GLY A 199 -6.79 -11.62 5.43
CA GLY A 199 -7.03 -10.74 4.29
C GLY A 199 -6.36 -11.25 3.01
N LEU A 200 -6.74 -10.67 1.87
CA LEU A 200 -6.17 -11.01 0.57
C LEU A 200 -5.26 -9.87 0.09
N LEU A 201 -4.06 -10.22 -0.39
CA LEU A 201 -3.05 -9.31 -0.93
C LEU A 201 -2.75 -9.68 -2.39
N SER A 202 -3.39 -8.99 -3.33
CA SER A 202 -3.26 -9.24 -4.77
C SER A 202 -2.09 -8.45 -5.35
N LEU A 203 -0.96 -9.14 -5.61
CA LEU A 203 0.31 -8.51 -5.98
C LEU A 203 0.44 -8.13 -7.45
N ALA A 204 -0.38 -8.69 -8.33
CA ALA A 204 -0.32 -8.48 -9.77
C ALA A 204 -1.63 -7.88 -10.32
N ALA A 205 -2.21 -6.91 -9.60
CA ALA A 205 -3.54 -6.40 -9.94
C ALA A 205 -3.62 -5.70 -11.31
N SER A 206 -2.51 -5.16 -11.82
CA SER A 206 -2.40 -4.52 -13.14
C SER A 206 -1.78 -5.40 -14.24
N ASP A 207 -1.33 -6.62 -13.90
CA ASP A 207 -0.97 -7.62 -14.90
C ASP A 207 -2.24 -8.13 -15.61
N PRO A 208 -2.26 -8.29 -16.94
CA PRO A 208 -3.47 -8.72 -17.64
C PRO A 208 -4.09 -9.99 -17.06
N SER A 209 -3.29 -11.01 -16.76
CA SER A 209 -3.77 -12.27 -16.18
C SER A 209 -4.19 -12.10 -14.70
N GLY A 210 -3.46 -11.27 -13.95
CA GLY A 210 -3.78 -10.92 -12.56
C GLY A 210 -5.06 -10.10 -12.48
N TYR A 211 -5.26 -9.14 -13.37
CA TYR A 211 -6.47 -8.33 -13.48
C TYR A 211 -7.71 -9.18 -13.76
N GLU A 212 -7.62 -10.12 -14.70
CA GLU A 212 -8.69 -11.07 -14.98
C GLU A 212 -8.96 -12.03 -13.80
N ALA A 213 -7.92 -12.38 -13.04
CA ALA A 213 -8.02 -13.27 -11.89
C ALA A 213 -8.64 -12.61 -10.63
N LEU A 214 -8.78 -11.28 -10.57
CA LEU A 214 -9.29 -10.58 -9.38
C LEU A 214 -10.68 -11.10 -8.96
N VAL A 215 -11.63 -11.14 -9.90
CA VAL A 215 -13.01 -11.58 -9.61
C VAL A 215 -13.09 -13.08 -9.29
N PRO A 216 -12.50 -13.99 -10.07
CA PRO A 216 -12.46 -15.41 -9.72
C PRO A 216 -11.83 -15.66 -8.36
N ASN A 217 -10.67 -15.05 -8.06
CA ASN A 217 -9.99 -15.23 -6.78
C ASN A 217 -10.82 -14.69 -5.61
N TRP A 218 -11.49 -13.54 -5.78
CA TRP A 218 -12.40 -13.04 -4.76
C TRP A 218 -13.56 -14.02 -4.48
N LYS A 219 -14.19 -14.58 -5.51
CA LYS A 219 -15.28 -15.55 -5.34
C LYS A 219 -14.81 -16.82 -4.60
N VAL A 220 -13.61 -17.31 -4.92
CA VAL A 220 -13.01 -18.44 -4.21
C VAL A 220 -12.74 -18.08 -2.75
N TYR A 221 -12.17 -16.90 -2.49
CA TYR A 221 -11.91 -16.39 -1.14
C TYR A 221 -13.20 -16.27 -0.32
N GLU A 222 -14.22 -15.59 -0.85
CA GLU A 222 -15.53 -15.39 -0.22
C GLU A 222 -16.19 -16.73 0.13
N LYS A 223 -16.26 -17.66 -0.82
CA LYS A 223 -16.78 -19.00 -0.60
C LYS A 223 -16.04 -19.71 0.54
N THR A 224 -14.71 -19.69 0.50
CA THR A 224 -13.87 -20.37 1.50
C THR A 224 -14.00 -19.74 2.89
N LEU A 225 -14.11 -18.40 2.99
CA LEU A 225 -14.41 -17.71 4.26
C LEU A 225 -15.69 -18.25 4.89
N LEU A 226 -16.78 -18.29 4.11
CA LEU A 226 -18.09 -18.73 4.59
C LEU A 226 -18.08 -20.21 5.00
N GLU A 227 -17.41 -21.08 4.23
CA GLU A 227 -17.27 -22.52 4.56
C GLU A 227 -16.53 -22.77 5.90
N HIS A 228 -15.65 -21.80 6.30
CA HIS A 228 -14.89 -21.90 7.55
C HIS A 228 -15.43 -20.98 8.67
N GLY A 229 -16.64 -20.43 8.50
CA GLY A 229 -17.33 -19.63 9.53
C GLY A 229 -16.77 -18.22 9.72
N HIS A 230 -16.04 -17.67 8.73
CA HIS A 230 -15.53 -16.32 8.76
C HIS A 230 -16.48 -15.33 8.06
N THR A 231 -16.36 -14.06 8.41
CA THR A 231 -17.13 -12.96 7.78
C THR A 231 -16.45 -12.46 6.52
N VAL A 232 -17.25 -12.08 5.53
CA VAL A 232 -16.77 -11.47 4.29
C VAL A 232 -16.61 -9.97 4.50
N ASP A 233 -15.40 -9.46 4.30
CA ASP A 233 -15.09 -8.05 4.44
C ASP A 233 -14.12 -7.59 3.33
N ARG A 234 -14.62 -6.82 2.36
CA ARG A 234 -13.82 -6.28 1.25
C ARG A 234 -12.78 -5.26 1.71
N SER A 235 -12.94 -4.67 2.88
CA SER A 235 -11.95 -3.75 3.44
C SER A 235 -10.61 -4.43 3.73
N ARG A 236 -10.58 -5.76 3.83
CA ARG A 236 -9.37 -6.58 4.04
C ARG A 236 -8.70 -7.05 2.74
N TRP A 237 -9.20 -6.62 1.59
CA TRP A 237 -8.59 -6.90 0.29
C TRP A 237 -7.68 -5.74 -0.13
N ARG A 238 -6.44 -6.06 -0.46
CA ARG A 238 -5.41 -5.14 -0.92
C ARG A 238 -5.03 -5.43 -2.36
N LEU A 239 -4.99 -4.40 -3.18
CA LEU A 239 -4.50 -4.47 -4.56
C LEU A 239 -3.19 -3.71 -4.68
N VAL A 240 -2.21 -4.31 -5.35
CA VAL A 240 -0.88 -3.75 -5.57
C VAL A 240 -0.68 -3.49 -7.06
N ALA A 241 -0.24 -2.28 -7.42
CA ALA A 241 0.14 -1.96 -8.78
C ALA A 241 1.28 -0.92 -8.83
N PRO A 242 2.18 -0.97 -9.83
CA PRO A 242 3.25 0.00 -9.98
C PRO A 242 2.72 1.36 -10.40
N MET A 243 3.14 2.42 -9.70
CA MET A 243 2.79 3.81 -10.03
C MET A 243 3.97 4.75 -9.81
N HIS A 244 4.10 5.72 -10.71
CA HIS A 244 4.97 6.89 -10.54
C HIS A 244 4.30 8.12 -11.13
N LEU A 245 4.21 9.22 -10.34
CA LEU A 245 3.47 10.42 -10.69
C LEU A 245 4.38 11.64 -10.77
N ALA A 246 4.06 12.50 -11.73
CA ALA A 246 4.58 13.84 -11.83
C ALA A 246 3.46 14.80 -12.25
N GLU A 247 3.77 16.09 -12.34
CA GLU A 247 2.83 17.14 -12.77
C GLU A 247 2.40 16.95 -14.24
N THR A 248 3.28 16.33 -15.06
CA THR A 248 2.97 15.98 -16.45
C THR A 248 3.38 14.55 -16.77
N ARG A 249 2.71 13.92 -17.75
CA ARG A 249 3.07 12.57 -18.23
C ARG A 249 4.50 12.50 -18.76
N GLU A 250 4.95 13.55 -19.46
CA GLU A 250 6.30 13.62 -20.00
C GLU A 250 7.35 13.65 -18.90
N GLN A 251 7.09 14.33 -17.79
CA GLN A 251 7.99 14.36 -16.65
C GLN A 251 8.01 12.98 -15.97
N ALA A 252 6.85 12.38 -15.69
CA ALA A 252 6.76 11.06 -15.07
C ALA A 252 7.50 9.99 -15.90
N MET A 253 7.37 10.05 -17.23
CA MET A 253 8.08 9.16 -18.14
C MET A 253 9.60 9.34 -18.05
N ARG A 254 10.09 10.60 -18.04
CA ARG A 254 11.53 10.88 -17.86
C ARG A 254 12.07 10.43 -16.52
N ASP A 255 11.31 10.64 -15.45
CA ASP A 255 11.69 10.20 -14.11
C ASP A 255 11.91 8.68 -14.06
N ALA A 256 11.01 7.90 -14.69
CA ALA A 256 11.09 6.45 -14.73
C ALA A 256 12.21 5.90 -15.63
N GLU A 257 12.68 6.67 -16.62
CA GLU A 257 13.83 6.30 -17.45
C GLU A 257 15.10 6.09 -16.60
N TRP A 258 15.20 6.73 -15.43
CA TRP A 258 16.34 6.64 -14.52
C TRP A 258 16.60 5.21 -14.01
N GLY A 259 15.56 4.49 -13.60
CA GLY A 259 15.69 3.20 -12.94
C GLY A 259 15.12 2.01 -13.70
N VAL A 260 14.36 2.23 -14.79
CA VAL A 260 13.72 1.14 -15.53
C VAL A 260 14.72 0.12 -16.10
N GLY A 261 15.94 0.55 -16.43
CA GLY A 261 17.00 -0.35 -16.92
C GLY A 261 17.38 -1.42 -15.90
N HIS A 262 17.43 -1.08 -14.61
CA HIS A 262 17.71 -2.05 -13.55
C HIS A 262 16.58 -3.08 -13.41
N LEU A 263 15.33 -2.65 -13.56
CA LEU A 263 14.17 -3.53 -13.55
C LEU A 263 14.18 -4.49 -14.74
N VAL A 264 14.49 -4.00 -15.94
CA VAL A 264 14.64 -4.83 -17.15
C VAL A 264 15.74 -5.85 -16.98
N ASP A 265 16.93 -5.44 -16.55
CA ASP A 265 18.07 -6.33 -16.30
C ASP A 265 17.72 -7.44 -15.28
N TYR A 266 16.98 -7.09 -14.23
CA TYR A 266 16.52 -8.05 -13.24
C TYR A 266 15.57 -9.08 -13.84
N ILE A 267 14.56 -8.63 -14.58
CA ILE A 267 13.57 -9.52 -15.21
C ILE A 267 14.28 -10.47 -16.19
N GLU A 268 15.17 -9.96 -17.04
CA GLU A 268 15.89 -10.78 -18.01
C GLU A 268 16.79 -11.82 -17.35
N LYS A 269 17.56 -11.42 -16.35
CA LYS A 269 18.48 -12.33 -15.64
C LYS A 269 17.75 -13.42 -14.87
N LEU A 270 16.62 -13.10 -14.22
CA LEU A 270 15.89 -14.08 -13.42
C LEU A 270 14.91 -14.93 -14.22
N SER A 271 14.32 -14.39 -15.29
CA SER A 271 13.38 -15.15 -16.11
C SER A 271 14.04 -15.94 -17.25
N GLY A 272 15.31 -15.67 -17.54
CA GLY A 272 16.00 -16.18 -18.72
C GLY A 272 15.36 -15.75 -20.05
N ARG A 273 14.50 -14.74 -20.03
CA ARG A 273 13.79 -14.23 -21.19
C ARG A 273 14.39 -12.90 -21.59
N THR A 274 14.95 -12.83 -22.79
CA THR A 274 15.18 -11.56 -23.48
C THR A 274 13.83 -11.05 -23.95
N ALA A 275 13.35 -9.98 -23.35
CA ALA A 275 12.11 -9.38 -23.80
C ALA A 275 12.39 -8.24 -24.78
N PRO A 276 11.47 -7.93 -25.68
CA PRO A 276 11.57 -6.81 -26.60
C PRO A 276 11.30 -5.48 -25.87
N TRP A 277 12.10 -5.18 -24.84
CA TRP A 277 11.96 -3.95 -24.01
C TRP A 277 12.29 -2.65 -24.76
N GLY A 278 12.49 -2.73 -26.08
CA GLY A 278 12.97 -1.62 -26.88
C GLY A 278 14.48 -1.42 -26.78
N GLN A 279 14.99 -0.43 -27.51
CA GLN A 279 16.43 -0.15 -27.60
C GLN A 279 16.90 0.93 -26.61
N SER A 280 15.98 1.48 -25.82
CA SER A 280 16.28 2.57 -24.88
C SER A 280 15.44 2.47 -23.59
N PRO A 281 15.89 3.10 -22.49
CA PRO A 281 15.08 3.22 -21.28
C PRO A 281 13.68 3.80 -21.53
N ARG A 282 13.58 4.77 -22.43
CA ARG A 282 12.31 5.38 -22.83
C ARG A 282 11.35 4.39 -23.49
N ASP A 283 11.86 3.51 -24.32
CA ASP A 283 11.04 2.47 -24.96
C ASP A 283 10.57 1.44 -23.93
N ALA A 284 11.44 1.07 -22.98
CA ALA A 284 11.09 0.18 -21.89
C ALA A 284 9.97 0.78 -21.00
N VAL A 285 10.04 2.08 -20.67
CA VAL A 285 8.96 2.77 -19.92
C VAL A 285 7.67 2.78 -20.72
N ARG A 286 7.70 3.07 -22.02
CA ARG A 286 6.52 3.04 -22.89
C ARG A 286 5.88 1.66 -22.94
N GLN A 287 6.70 0.62 -23.05
CA GLN A 287 6.21 -0.76 -23.04
C GLN A 287 5.59 -1.13 -21.70
N TRP A 288 6.22 -0.74 -20.59
CA TRP A 288 5.68 -1.00 -19.26
C TRP A 288 4.31 -0.36 -19.04
N VAL A 289 4.12 0.86 -19.51
CA VAL A 289 2.81 1.54 -19.47
C VAL A 289 1.80 0.89 -20.42
N GLY A 290 2.21 0.53 -21.65
CA GLY A 290 1.31 0.01 -22.70
C GLY A 290 0.92 -1.45 -22.51
N GLU A 291 1.91 -2.31 -22.38
CA GLU A 291 1.73 -3.78 -22.37
C GLU A 291 1.95 -4.39 -20.97
N GLY A 292 2.81 -3.77 -20.17
CA GLY A 292 3.20 -4.28 -18.84
C GLY A 292 4.49 -5.11 -18.88
N PHE A 293 5.02 -5.38 -17.69
CA PHE A 293 6.15 -6.30 -17.49
C PHE A 293 5.67 -7.57 -16.80
N PRO A 294 6.22 -8.73 -17.13
CA PRO A 294 5.92 -9.99 -16.45
C PRO A 294 6.09 -9.85 -14.92
N ALA A 295 5.14 -10.36 -14.16
CA ALA A 295 5.04 -10.32 -12.71
C ALA A 295 4.76 -8.93 -12.10
N PHE A 296 4.98 -7.83 -12.82
CA PHE A 296 4.74 -6.46 -12.31
C PHE A 296 3.48 -5.82 -12.90
N GLY A 297 3.01 -6.32 -14.05
CA GLY A 297 1.86 -5.78 -14.75
C GLY A 297 2.15 -4.45 -15.45
N ARG A 298 1.08 -3.72 -15.77
CA ARG A 298 1.15 -2.38 -16.36
C ARG A 298 1.41 -1.35 -15.30
N ALA A 299 2.35 -0.43 -15.56
CA ALA A 299 2.58 0.70 -14.67
C ALA A 299 1.70 1.89 -15.04
N THR A 300 1.25 2.61 -14.02
CA THR A 300 0.70 3.95 -14.18
C THR A 300 1.82 4.96 -13.98
N ILE A 301 2.40 5.45 -15.07
CA ILE A 301 3.45 6.47 -15.08
C ILE A 301 2.85 7.70 -15.73
N GLY A 302 2.46 8.69 -14.92
CA GLY A 302 1.67 9.83 -15.40
C GLY A 302 1.34 10.86 -14.33
N THR A 303 0.12 11.39 -14.43
CA THR A 303 -0.41 12.42 -13.53
C THR A 303 -1.29 11.83 -12.42
N PRO A 304 -1.68 12.63 -11.41
CA PRO A 304 -2.69 12.20 -10.44
C PRO A 304 -4.00 11.72 -11.08
N ASP A 305 -4.45 12.34 -12.18
CA ASP A 305 -5.67 11.91 -12.89
C ASP A 305 -5.51 10.51 -13.52
N ASP A 306 -4.32 10.18 -14.01
CA ASP A 306 -4.01 8.83 -14.51
C ASP A 306 -4.07 7.78 -13.40
N ALA A 307 -3.61 8.13 -12.20
CA ALA A 307 -3.69 7.27 -11.03
C ALA A 307 -5.13 7.05 -10.58
N ILE A 308 -5.93 8.11 -10.54
CA ILE A 308 -7.37 8.05 -10.22
C ILE A 308 -8.07 7.11 -11.20
N ALA A 309 -7.90 7.32 -12.50
CA ALA A 309 -8.52 6.49 -13.54
C ALA A 309 -8.13 5.00 -13.43
N THR A 310 -6.87 4.72 -13.08
CA THR A 310 -6.41 3.34 -12.88
C THR A 310 -7.08 2.69 -11.66
N ILE A 311 -7.18 3.40 -10.54
CA ILE A 311 -7.79 2.89 -9.31
C ILE A 311 -9.30 2.70 -9.49
N GLU A 312 -9.98 3.61 -10.20
CA GLU A 312 -11.40 3.47 -10.55
C GLU A 312 -11.63 2.23 -11.42
N LYS A 313 -10.80 2.00 -12.43
CA LYS A 313 -10.86 0.80 -13.26
C LYS A 313 -10.65 -0.49 -12.46
N LEU A 314 -9.70 -0.50 -11.52
CA LEU A 314 -9.48 -1.64 -10.61
C LEU A 314 -10.69 -1.83 -9.67
N THR A 315 -11.31 -0.74 -9.22
CA THR A 315 -12.52 -0.77 -8.38
C THR A 315 -13.70 -1.38 -9.14
N GLU A 316 -13.92 -0.96 -10.38
CA GLU A 316 -14.96 -1.51 -11.25
C GLU A 316 -14.73 -3.00 -11.50
N GLN A 317 -13.52 -3.40 -11.90
CA GLN A 317 -13.17 -4.79 -12.19
C GLN A 317 -13.31 -5.70 -10.96
N SER A 318 -12.83 -5.25 -9.80
CA SER A 318 -12.84 -6.06 -8.57
C SER A 318 -14.23 -6.09 -7.90
N GLY A 319 -15.10 -5.12 -8.17
CA GLY A 319 -16.33 -4.86 -7.42
C GLY A 319 -16.06 -4.19 -6.07
N GLY A 320 -14.91 -3.51 -5.92
CA GLY A 320 -14.47 -2.80 -4.72
C GLY A 320 -13.46 -3.58 -3.86
N PHE A 321 -12.56 -2.83 -3.22
CA PHE A 321 -11.52 -3.36 -2.33
C PHE A 321 -11.15 -2.31 -1.28
N GLY A 322 -10.40 -2.69 -0.22
CA GLY A 322 -10.16 -1.82 0.93
C GLY A 322 -8.95 -0.92 0.83
N THR A 323 -7.84 -1.43 0.30
CA THR A 323 -6.55 -0.72 0.29
C THR A 323 -5.89 -0.80 -1.08
N PHE A 324 -5.43 0.33 -1.59
CA PHE A 324 -4.53 0.39 -2.74
C PHE A 324 -3.10 0.59 -2.28
N LEU A 325 -2.19 -0.24 -2.77
CA LEU A 325 -0.76 -0.18 -2.44
C LEU A 325 0.06 0.15 -3.70
N LEU A 326 0.82 1.24 -3.62
CA LEU A 326 1.78 1.60 -4.65
C LEU A 326 2.97 0.63 -4.58
N LEU A 327 3.27 -0.05 -5.69
CA LEU A 327 4.46 -0.90 -5.77
C LEU A 327 5.71 -0.01 -5.93
N GLY A 328 6.50 0.04 -4.87
CA GLY A 328 7.74 0.83 -4.79
C GLY A 328 8.94 0.03 -5.30
N LEU A 329 9.38 0.32 -6.52
CA LEU A 329 10.44 -0.40 -7.23
C LEU A 329 11.72 0.43 -7.43
N ASN A 330 11.84 1.62 -6.86
CA ASN A 330 12.96 2.55 -7.07
C ASN A 330 13.25 2.86 -8.54
N VAL A 331 12.22 3.05 -9.34
CA VAL A 331 12.35 3.34 -10.79
C VAL A 331 12.68 4.81 -11.08
N ALA A 332 12.58 5.70 -10.10
CA ALA A 332 12.92 7.10 -10.21
C ALA A 332 13.96 7.49 -9.14
N ASP A 333 14.64 8.61 -9.34
CA ASP A 333 15.54 9.16 -8.34
C ASP A 333 14.79 9.55 -7.04
N TRP A 334 15.53 9.90 -6.01
CA TRP A 334 14.94 10.18 -4.70
C TRP A 334 14.01 11.40 -4.67
N GLU A 335 14.36 12.46 -5.40
CA GLU A 335 13.54 13.68 -5.46
C GLU A 335 12.23 13.40 -6.21
N ALA A 336 12.30 12.72 -7.34
CA ALA A 336 11.13 12.32 -8.10
C ALA A 336 10.24 11.34 -7.33
N THR A 337 10.84 10.38 -6.60
CA THR A 337 10.11 9.44 -5.75
C THR A 337 9.33 10.17 -4.65
N GLN A 338 9.97 11.14 -3.96
CA GLN A 338 9.29 11.95 -2.94
C GLN A 338 8.17 12.82 -3.54
N ARG A 339 8.41 13.42 -4.70
CA ARG A 339 7.41 14.21 -5.42
C ARG A 339 6.20 13.36 -5.78
N SER A 340 6.41 12.18 -6.34
CA SER A 340 5.35 11.23 -6.68
C SER A 340 4.52 10.85 -5.45
N ALA A 341 5.16 10.54 -4.32
CA ALA A 341 4.46 10.23 -3.07
C ALA A 341 3.60 11.41 -2.58
N ARG A 342 4.10 12.65 -2.68
CA ARG A 342 3.34 13.86 -2.30
C ARG A 342 2.14 14.09 -3.22
N LEU A 343 2.34 14.04 -4.54
CA LEU A 343 1.26 14.22 -5.52
C LEU A 343 0.13 13.21 -5.31
N PHE A 344 0.48 11.95 -5.03
CA PHE A 344 -0.51 10.93 -4.74
C PHE A 344 -1.28 11.25 -3.44
N ALA A 345 -0.59 11.63 -2.38
CA ALA A 345 -1.21 11.98 -1.11
C ALA A 345 -2.11 13.23 -1.20
N GLU A 346 -1.69 14.25 -1.97
CA GLU A 346 -2.38 15.53 -2.08
C GLU A 346 -3.59 15.48 -3.03
N HIS A 347 -3.53 14.69 -4.10
CA HIS A 347 -4.53 14.73 -5.16
C HIS A 347 -5.34 13.42 -5.30
N VAL A 348 -4.72 12.25 -5.12
CA VAL A 348 -5.38 10.96 -5.32
C VAL A 348 -6.13 10.49 -4.07
N ILE A 349 -5.48 10.50 -2.91
CA ILE A 349 -6.11 10.05 -1.65
C ILE A 349 -7.39 10.84 -1.33
N PRO A 350 -7.43 12.19 -1.43
CA PRO A 350 -8.64 12.97 -1.13
C PRO A 350 -9.81 12.67 -2.06
N HIS A 351 -9.55 12.30 -3.32
CA HIS A 351 -10.59 11.91 -4.28
C HIS A 351 -11.40 10.71 -3.76
N PHE A 352 -10.73 9.64 -3.32
CA PHE A 352 -11.39 8.41 -2.86
C PHE A 352 -11.91 8.51 -1.42
N THR A 353 -11.23 9.23 -0.54
CA THR A 353 -11.65 9.39 0.87
C THR A 353 -12.73 10.44 1.07
N GLY A 354 -12.99 11.28 0.07
CA GLY A 354 -13.93 12.39 0.17
C GLY A 354 -13.51 13.47 1.18
N ALA A 355 -12.21 13.62 1.45
CA ALA A 355 -11.68 14.56 2.44
C ALA A 355 -12.08 16.02 2.18
N ASN A 356 -12.34 16.39 0.91
CA ASN A 356 -12.74 17.73 0.52
C ASN A 356 -14.26 17.93 0.43
N ARG A 357 -15.09 16.91 0.66
CA ARG A 357 -16.54 16.97 0.47
C ARG A 357 -17.18 18.15 1.23
N ASN A 358 -16.88 18.29 2.50
CA ASN A 358 -17.46 19.35 3.32
C ASN A 358 -16.91 20.75 2.95
N ARG A 359 -15.66 20.84 2.49
CA ARG A 359 -15.08 22.10 2.02
C ARG A 359 -15.76 22.57 0.74
N ILE A 360 -15.99 21.64 -0.19
CA ILE A 360 -16.71 21.91 -1.45
C ILE A 360 -18.13 22.34 -1.14
N ALA A 361 -18.88 21.58 -0.34
CA ALA A 361 -20.24 21.91 0.04
C ALA A 361 -20.34 23.27 0.78
N SER A 362 -19.34 23.63 1.59
CA SER A 362 -19.28 24.93 2.24
C SER A 362 -19.04 26.08 1.25
N LEU A 363 -18.20 25.86 0.25
CA LEU A 363 -18.00 26.86 -0.81
C LEU A 363 -19.26 27.06 -1.66
N GLU A 364 -19.89 25.96 -2.09
CA GLU A 364 -21.14 25.99 -2.86
C GLU A 364 -22.26 26.70 -2.09
N TRP A 365 -22.36 26.44 -0.77
CA TRP A 365 -23.33 27.11 0.09
C TRP A 365 -23.04 28.63 0.18
N ALA A 366 -21.76 29.01 0.34
CA ALA A 366 -21.36 30.41 0.42
C ALA A 366 -21.66 31.13 -0.89
N ASP A 367 -21.35 30.52 -2.04
CA ASP A 367 -21.64 31.06 -3.37
C ASP A 367 -23.16 31.28 -3.57
N ALA A 368 -23.96 30.23 -3.31
CA ALA A 368 -25.42 30.29 -3.44
C ALA A 368 -26.09 31.32 -2.51
N ASN A 369 -25.44 31.74 -1.44
CA ASN A 369 -25.97 32.72 -0.48
C ASN A 369 -25.21 34.06 -0.47
N SER A 370 -24.27 34.25 -1.38
CA SER A 370 -23.34 35.40 -1.40
C SER A 370 -24.06 36.75 -1.43
N GLU A 371 -25.05 36.94 -2.33
CA GLU A 371 -25.82 38.16 -2.46
C GLU A 371 -26.54 38.51 -1.16
N ARG A 372 -27.22 37.55 -0.54
CA ARG A 372 -27.92 37.74 0.74
C ARG A 372 -26.96 38.11 1.86
N MET A 373 -25.79 37.45 1.93
CA MET A 373 -24.77 37.68 2.97
C MET A 373 -24.11 39.05 2.81
N ILE A 374 -23.75 39.43 1.59
CA ILE A 374 -23.15 40.74 1.28
C ILE A 374 -24.18 41.84 1.55
N GLY A 375 -25.43 41.67 1.12
CA GLY A 375 -26.52 42.61 1.41
C GLY A 375 -26.76 42.80 2.91
N GLY A 376 -26.72 41.72 3.69
CA GLY A 376 -26.81 41.78 5.15
C GLY A 376 -25.63 42.51 5.81
N LEU A 377 -24.42 42.27 5.33
CA LEU A 377 -23.21 42.98 5.78
C LEU A 377 -23.29 44.48 5.47
N GLN A 378 -23.68 44.85 4.24
CA GLN A 378 -23.84 46.26 3.83
C GLN A 378 -24.93 46.96 4.68
N ALA A 379 -26.06 46.31 4.92
CA ALA A 379 -27.10 46.85 5.81
C ALA A 379 -26.60 47.03 7.24
N GLY A 380 -25.80 46.10 7.75
CA GLY A 380 -25.18 46.23 9.08
C GLY A 380 -24.18 47.39 9.15
N ILE A 381 -23.37 47.57 8.13
CA ILE A 381 -22.43 48.72 8.05
C ILE A 381 -23.23 50.04 7.98
N GLN A 382 -24.25 50.10 7.11
CA GLN A 382 -25.10 51.31 7.00
C GLN A 382 -25.78 51.61 8.35
N SER A 383 -26.34 50.62 9.05
CA SER A 383 -26.93 50.80 10.39
C SER A 383 -25.92 51.31 11.42
N ALA A 384 -24.67 50.88 11.35
CA ALA A 384 -23.61 51.40 12.23
C ALA A 384 -23.27 52.88 11.92
N PHE A 385 -23.24 53.27 10.65
CA PHE A 385 -23.06 54.67 10.25
C PHE A 385 -24.25 55.52 10.70
N ASP A 386 -25.49 55.02 10.55
CA ASP A 386 -26.69 55.73 10.97
C ASP A 386 -26.71 55.97 12.49
N LYS A 387 -26.26 55.03 13.27
CA LYS A 387 -26.20 55.10 14.74
C LYS A 387 -25.08 55.98 15.25
N HIS A 388 -23.91 55.92 14.62
CA HIS A 388 -22.67 56.53 15.16
C HIS A 388 -22.09 57.60 14.26
N GLY A 389 -22.71 57.91 13.12
CA GLY A 389 -22.23 58.91 12.15
C GLY A 389 -22.06 60.31 12.76
N LYS A 390 -22.99 60.69 13.66
CA LYS A 390 -22.88 61.98 14.40
C LYS A 390 -21.69 61.98 15.35
N THR A 391 -21.40 60.85 16.01
CA THR A 391 -20.26 60.69 16.90
C THR A 391 -18.94 60.76 16.11
N LEU A 392 -18.91 60.20 14.90
CA LEU A 392 -17.75 60.27 14.02
C LEU A 392 -17.55 61.68 13.48
N ALA A 393 -18.61 62.35 13.03
CA ALA A 393 -18.55 63.73 12.55
C ALA A 393 -18.05 64.73 13.66
N ALA A 394 -18.55 64.55 14.89
CA ALA A 394 -18.06 65.32 16.03
C ALA A 394 -16.59 65.06 16.36
N ALA A 395 -16.17 63.74 16.28
CA ALA A 395 -14.77 63.40 16.52
C ALA A 395 -13.80 63.87 15.41
N LEU A 396 -14.30 64.10 14.22
CA LEU A 396 -13.52 64.59 13.09
C LEU A 396 -13.59 66.13 12.96
N GLY A 397 -14.27 66.82 13.88
CA GLY A 397 -14.36 68.30 13.86
C GLY A 397 -15.27 68.86 12.75
N ALA A 398 -16.18 68.03 12.19
CA ALA A 398 -17.03 68.44 11.08
C ALA A 398 -18.35 69.13 11.47
N ASP A 399 -18.57 69.37 12.77
CA ASP A 399 -19.84 69.95 13.27
C ASP A 399 -19.80 71.45 13.64
N GLU A 400 -18.79 72.20 13.19
CA GLU A 400 -18.75 73.67 13.39
C GLU A 400 -18.47 74.46 12.12
N GLU A 401 -19.32 74.36 11.13
CA GLU A 401 -19.47 75.43 10.14
C GLU A 401 -20.94 75.51 9.68
N GLY A 402 -21.74 76.24 10.46
CA GLY A 402 -23.12 76.47 10.15
C GLY A 402 -23.79 77.46 11.06
N ARG A 403 -23.17 78.65 11.29
CA ARG A 403 -23.89 79.87 11.74
C ARG A 403 -23.43 81.07 10.94
#